data_94df4a82bd4e0a00e4e4df4bc6444842
#
_entry.id   94df4a82bd4e0a00e4e4df4bc6444842
#
_cell.length_a   1.000
_cell.length_b   1.000
_cell.length_c   1.000
_cell.angle_alpha   90.00
_cell.angle_beta   90.00
_cell.angle_gamma   90.00
#
_symmetry.space_group_name_H-M   'P 1'
#
loop_
_entity.id
_entity.type
_entity.pdbx_description
1 polymer ?
#
loop_
_entity_poly.entity_id
_entity_poly.type
_entity_poly.pdbx_seq_one_letter_code
_entity_poly.pdbx_strand_id
1 'polypeptide(L)'
;DLWKSEHSSSFTAMRSRGGGFSSTQFVDQLGVLGPDCHVAHGVYMRADDRRRLRARQTAVALCPRSNRVIGLDAPPVGAYLAEGNMIAVGTDSLSSSPSLDLLEDVALLFDLARSQGYEDQDLARRLLQAATLGGATAMGLATGPDRLGQLQSGAVADMCVVDVPVTSIVETIDTVARHGAGRV
;
A
#
# COMPACT_ATOMS: atom_id res chain seq x y z
N ASP A 1 6.74 -19.54 -16.41
CA ASP A 1 5.91 -20.66 -16.88
C ASP A 1 6.46 -22.06 -16.59
N LEU A 2 7.72 -22.18 -16.13
CA LEU A 2 8.29 -23.44 -15.61
C LEU A 2 7.45 -23.96 -14.43
N TRP A 3 7.03 -23.07 -13.55
CA TRP A 3 6.17 -23.40 -12.41
C TRP A 3 4.84 -24.05 -12.84
N LYS A 4 4.22 -23.52 -13.90
CA LYS A 4 2.96 -24.07 -14.42
C LYS A 4 3.13 -25.45 -15.05
N SER A 5 4.27 -25.73 -15.69
CA SER A 5 4.50 -27.03 -16.32
C SER A 5 4.80 -28.15 -15.32
N GLU A 6 5.53 -27.81 -14.22
CA GLU A 6 5.93 -28.80 -13.22
C GLU A 6 4.89 -29.03 -12.11
N HIS A 7 4.01 -28.03 -11.85
CA HIS A 7 3.08 -28.05 -10.71
C HIS A 7 1.61 -27.85 -11.10
N SER A 8 1.24 -27.99 -12.37
CA SER A 8 -0.11 -27.71 -12.85
C SER A 8 -1.21 -28.47 -12.13
N SER A 9 -0.97 -29.74 -11.77
CA SER A 9 -1.93 -30.58 -11.03
C SER A 9 -2.04 -30.12 -9.56
N SER A 10 -0.93 -29.77 -8.93
CA SER A 10 -0.92 -29.24 -7.55
C SER A 10 -1.59 -27.89 -7.46
N PHE A 11 -1.36 -27.00 -8.44
CA PHE A 11 -2.00 -25.69 -8.50
C PHE A 11 -3.51 -25.79 -8.72
N THR A 12 -3.96 -26.71 -9.58
CA THR A 12 -5.39 -26.98 -9.80
C THR A 12 -6.05 -27.54 -8.53
N ALA A 13 -5.35 -28.43 -7.81
CA ALA A 13 -5.85 -28.96 -6.53
C ALA A 13 -5.95 -27.88 -5.45
N MET A 14 -5.02 -26.93 -5.38
CA MET A 14 -5.10 -25.78 -4.48
C MET A 14 -6.30 -24.88 -4.82
N ARG A 15 -6.53 -24.57 -6.09
CA ARG A 15 -7.71 -23.78 -6.52
C ARG A 15 -9.03 -24.49 -6.19
N SER A 16 -9.14 -25.79 -6.41
CA SER A 16 -10.36 -26.55 -6.11
C SER A 16 -10.57 -26.68 -4.60
N ARG A 17 -9.51 -26.82 -3.79
CA ARG A 17 -9.61 -26.80 -2.33
C ARG A 17 -10.01 -25.44 -1.78
N GLY A 18 -9.71 -24.33 -2.49
CA GLY A 18 -10.22 -23.00 -2.19
C GLY A 18 -11.71 -22.81 -2.51
N GLY A 19 -12.40 -23.82 -3.01
CA GLY A 19 -13.84 -23.78 -3.27
C GLY A 19 -14.27 -22.77 -4.34
N GLY A 20 -13.34 -22.33 -5.20
CA GLY A 20 -13.60 -21.28 -6.20
C GLY A 20 -13.63 -19.85 -5.65
N PHE A 21 -13.35 -19.65 -4.37
CA PHE A 21 -13.22 -18.33 -3.76
C PHE A 21 -11.98 -17.58 -4.26
N SER A 22 -12.02 -16.25 -4.19
CA SER A 22 -10.78 -15.47 -4.25
C SER A 22 -9.92 -15.76 -3.01
N SER A 23 -8.61 -15.49 -3.09
CA SER A 23 -7.73 -15.62 -1.92
C SER A 23 -8.22 -14.79 -0.73
N THR A 24 -8.70 -13.58 -1.00
CA THR A 24 -9.27 -12.68 0.02
C THR A 24 -10.53 -13.28 0.67
N GLN A 25 -11.43 -13.82 -0.15
CA GLN A 25 -12.63 -14.51 0.38
C GLN A 25 -12.27 -15.72 1.24
N PHE A 26 -11.29 -16.49 0.81
CA PHE A 26 -10.84 -17.67 1.53
C PHE A 26 -10.26 -17.33 2.90
N VAL A 27 -9.34 -16.37 2.97
CA VAL A 27 -8.72 -15.97 4.25
C VAL A 27 -9.72 -15.23 5.17
N ASP A 28 -10.73 -14.54 4.59
CA ASP A 28 -11.82 -13.93 5.36
C ASP A 28 -12.69 -15.01 6.05
N GLN A 29 -13.02 -16.11 5.35
CA GLN A 29 -13.76 -17.23 5.93
C GLN A 29 -13.00 -17.92 7.07
N LEU A 30 -11.67 -17.87 7.03
CA LEU A 30 -10.82 -18.38 8.10
C LEU A 30 -10.69 -17.41 9.29
N GLY A 31 -11.30 -16.22 9.21
CA GLY A 31 -11.24 -15.21 10.26
C GLY A 31 -9.88 -14.49 10.35
N VAL A 32 -9.06 -14.51 9.29
CA VAL A 32 -7.72 -13.91 9.27
C VAL A 32 -7.78 -12.40 9.07
N LEU A 33 -8.76 -11.91 8.30
CA LEU A 33 -8.87 -10.47 8.02
C LEU A 33 -9.39 -9.71 9.23
N GLY A 34 -8.71 -8.62 9.57
CA GLY A 34 -9.04 -7.76 10.70
C GLY A 34 -8.14 -6.53 10.77
N PRO A 35 -8.34 -5.64 11.75
CA PRO A 35 -7.52 -4.45 11.95
C PRO A 35 -6.08 -4.77 12.39
N ASP A 36 -5.83 -5.97 12.85
CA ASP A 36 -4.53 -6.54 13.23
C ASP A 36 -3.87 -7.33 12.09
N CYS A 37 -4.45 -7.29 10.90
CA CYS A 37 -3.93 -7.91 9.68
C CYS A 37 -3.71 -6.85 8.60
N HIS A 38 -2.65 -7.00 7.83
CA HIS A 38 -2.49 -6.28 6.57
C HIS A 38 -2.12 -7.24 5.44
N VAL A 39 -2.46 -6.87 4.22
CA VAL A 39 -2.10 -7.61 3.01
C VAL A 39 -1.09 -6.81 2.21
N ALA A 40 -0.06 -7.47 1.67
CA ALA A 40 0.93 -6.84 0.81
C ALA A 40 0.50 -6.87 -0.66
N HIS A 41 1.02 -5.91 -1.45
CA HIS A 41 0.88 -5.74 -2.90
C HIS A 41 -0.53 -5.42 -3.38
N GLY A 42 -1.55 -6.24 -3.07
CA GLY A 42 -2.95 -6.00 -3.40
C GLY A 42 -3.26 -5.80 -4.89
N VAL A 43 -2.44 -6.38 -5.80
CA VAL A 43 -2.47 -6.11 -7.25
C VAL A 43 -3.77 -6.61 -7.90
N TYR A 44 -4.14 -7.86 -7.63
CA TYR A 44 -5.24 -8.53 -8.34
C TYR A 44 -6.55 -8.55 -7.54
N MET A 45 -6.73 -7.60 -6.63
CA MET A 45 -7.95 -7.46 -5.82
C MET A 45 -9.12 -6.95 -6.65
N ARG A 46 -10.18 -7.74 -6.74
CA ARG A 46 -11.44 -7.34 -7.36
C ARG A 46 -12.21 -6.37 -6.45
N ALA A 47 -13.24 -5.72 -6.99
CA ALA A 47 -14.08 -4.80 -6.20
C ALA A 47 -14.66 -5.45 -4.94
N ASP A 48 -15.08 -6.71 -5.03
CA ASP A 48 -15.58 -7.46 -3.89
C ASP A 48 -14.51 -7.74 -2.83
N ASP A 49 -13.26 -8.02 -3.26
CA ASP A 49 -12.13 -8.21 -2.36
C ASP A 49 -11.80 -6.91 -1.63
N ARG A 50 -11.70 -5.78 -2.36
CA ARG A 50 -11.45 -4.46 -1.77
C ARG A 50 -12.54 -4.04 -0.79
N ARG A 51 -13.81 -4.28 -1.12
CA ARG A 51 -14.94 -4.06 -0.21
C ARG A 51 -14.82 -4.87 1.07
N ARG A 52 -14.38 -6.12 0.96
CA ARG A 52 -14.18 -7.04 2.08
C ARG A 52 -13.06 -6.57 2.98
N LEU A 53 -11.90 -6.22 2.43
CA LEU A 53 -10.78 -5.64 3.17
C LEU A 53 -11.21 -4.40 3.96
N ARG A 54 -11.96 -3.49 3.31
CA ARG A 54 -12.48 -2.28 3.96
C ARG A 54 -13.46 -2.62 5.09
N ALA A 55 -14.39 -3.56 4.87
CA ALA A 55 -15.36 -3.99 5.89
C ALA A 55 -14.68 -4.64 7.10
N ARG A 56 -13.55 -5.29 6.91
CA ARG A 56 -12.72 -5.90 7.95
C ARG A 56 -11.66 -4.97 8.54
N GLN A 57 -11.58 -3.74 8.05
CA GLN A 57 -10.55 -2.77 8.46
C GLN A 57 -9.11 -3.30 8.24
N THR A 58 -8.92 -4.14 7.24
CA THR A 58 -7.61 -4.70 6.87
C THR A 58 -6.89 -3.74 5.94
N ALA A 59 -5.69 -3.33 6.32
CA ALA A 59 -4.86 -2.43 5.52
C ALA A 59 -4.22 -3.15 4.32
N VAL A 60 -3.95 -2.38 3.25
CA VAL A 60 -3.24 -2.87 2.06
C VAL A 60 -1.93 -2.11 1.92
N ALA A 61 -0.80 -2.80 2.05
CA ALA A 61 0.54 -2.25 1.83
C ALA A 61 0.89 -2.34 0.34
N LEU A 62 0.93 -1.20 -0.33
CA LEU A 62 1.23 -1.09 -1.75
C LEU A 62 2.73 -0.94 -1.97
N CYS A 63 3.32 -1.83 -2.77
CA CYS A 63 4.76 -1.88 -3.07
C CYS A 63 4.98 -1.83 -4.60
N PRO A 64 4.71 -0.70 -5.26
CA PRO A 64 4.60 -0.66 -6.72
C PRO A 64 5.93 -0.88 -7.44
N ARG A 65 7.08 -0.47 -6.88
CA ARG A 65 8.39 -0.74 -7.46
C ARG A 65 8.74 -2.23 -7.40
N SER A 66 8.49 -2.85 -6.25
CA SER A 66 8.66 -4.30 -6.08
C SER A 66 7.79 -5.06 -7.09
N ASN A 67 6.51 -4.71 -7.23
CA ASN A 67 5.62 -5.32 -8.21
C ASN A 67 6.22 -5.29 -9.62
N ARG A 68 6.78 -4.16 -10.03
CA ARG A 68 7.42 -4.01 -11.34
C ARG A 68 8.64 -4.92 -11.50
N VAL A 69 9.50 -5.00 -10.48
CA VAL A 69 10.72 -5.84 -10.50
C VAL A 69 10.38 -7.32 -10.60
N ILE A 70 9.37 -7.79 -9.87
CA ILE A 70 8.96 -9.20 -9.90
C ILE A 70 7.96 -9.53 -11.03
N GLY A 71 7.68 -8.57 -11.93
CA GLY A 71 6.84 -8.78 -13.11
C GLY A 71 5.35 -8.85 -12.83
N LEU A 72 4.86 -8.23 -11.76
CA LEU A 72 3.43 -8.07 -11.49
C LEU A 72 2.88 -6.80 -12.16
N ASP A 73 1.56 -6.75 -12.31
CA ASP A 73 0.85 -5.57 -12.75
C ASP A 73 0.89 -4.43 -11.71
N ALA A 74 0.47 -3.24 -12.11
CA ALA A 74 0.30 -2.12 -11.18
C ALA A 74 -0.90 -2.38 -10.24
N PRO A 75 -0.80 -2.03 -8.95
CA PRO A 75 -1.93 -2.14 -8.03
C PRO A 75 -3.04 -1.15 -8.44
N PRO A 76 -4.32 -1.46 -8.21
CA PRO A 76 -5.44 -0.57 -8.53
C PRO A 76 -5.56 0.56 -7.48
N VAL A 77 -4.51 1.39 -7.38
CA VAL A 77 -4.40 2.44 -6.34
C VAL A 77 -5.53 3.46 -6.42
N GLY A 78 -5.93 3.87 -7.64
CA GLY A 78 -7.06 4.77 -7.84
C GLY A 78 -8.35 4.21 -7.25
N ALA A 79 -8.62 2.92 -7.44
CA ALA A 79 -9.79 2.25 -6.88
C ALA A 79 -9.71 2.15 -5.34
N TYR A 80 -8.55 1.80 -4.76
CA TYR A 80 -8.37 1.78 -3.31
C TYR A 80 -8.66 3.15 -2.69
N LEU A 81 -8.13 4.21 -3.29
CA LEU A 81 -8.35 5.58 -2.84
C LEU A 81 -9.81 6.00 -2.98
N ALA A 82 -10.44 5.77 -4.12
CA ALA A 82 -11.83 6.15 -4.38
C ALA A 82 -12.82 5.42 -3.47
N GLU A 83 -12.55 4.16 -3.17
CA GLU A 83 -13.40 3.33 -2.31
C GLU A 83 -13.13 3.54 -0.81
N GLY A 84 -12.09 4.31 -0.42
CA GLY A 84 -11.74 4.57 0.97
C GLY A 84 -11.14 3.37 1.71
N ASN A 85 -10.42 2.51 1.01
CA ASN A 85 -9.65 1.45 1.64
C ASN A 85 -8.49 2.02 2.46
N MET A 86 -8.15 1.36 3.55
CA MET A 86 -6.95 1.65 4.33
C MET A 86 -5.73 1.19 3.54
N ILE A 87 -4.89 2.14 3.13
CA ILE A 87 -3.66 1.85 2.39
C ILE A 87 -2.42 2.28 3.18
N ALA A 88 -1.36 1.53 3.01
CA ALA A 88 0.00 1.85 3.42
C ALA A 88 0.92 1.81 2.20
N VAL A 89 2.09 2.42 2.29
CA VAL A 89 3.13 2.34 1.27
C VAL A 89 4.29 1.52 1.82
N GLY A 90 4.84 0.63 1.03
CA GLY A 90 5.99 -0.19 1.37
C GLY A 90 6.99 -0.28 0.21
N THR A 91 8.26 -0.39 0.54
CA THR A 91 9.33 -0.64 -0.45
C THR A 91 9.46 -2.12 -0.79
N ASP A 92 8.97 -3.01 0.09
CA ASP A 92 9.37 -4.42 0.11
C ASP A 92 10.88 -4.57 0.40
N SER A 93 11.49 -5.69 0.07
CA SER A 93 12.90 -5.96 0.35
C SER A 93 13.83 -5.47 -0.77
N LEU A 94 15.11 -5.30 -0.46
CA LEU A 94 16.15 -4.97 -1.46
C LEU A 94 16.32 -6.05 -2.55
N SER A 95 15.77 -7.24 -2.36
CA SER A 95 15.76 -8.28 -3.41
C SER A 95 14.74 -8.01 -4.52
N SER A 96 13.74 -7.20 -4.26
CA SER A 96 12.69 -6.81 -5.22
C SER A 96 12.51 -5.29 -5.36
N SER A 97 13.30 -4.50 -4.64
CA SER A 97 13.26 -3.03 -4.73
C SER A 97 14.67 -2.47 -4.88
N PRO A 98 14.95 -1.54 -5.80
CA PRO A 98 16.29 -1.03 -6.03
C PRO A 98 16.81 -0.15 -4.87
N SER A 99 15.93 0.37 -4.02
CA SER A 99 16.27 1.17 -2.84
C SER A 99 15.19 1.05 -1.76
N LEU A 100 15.51 1.48 -0.53
CA LEU A 100 14.54 1.60 0.57
C LEU A 100 13.97 3.02 0.69
N ASP A 101 14.17 3.88 -0.29
CA ASP A 101 13.58 5.21 -0.32
C ASP A 101 12.06 5.11 -0.59
N LEU A 102 11.28 5.24 0.46
CA LEU A 102 9.82 5.11 0.41
C LEU A 102 9.16 6.18 -0.47
N LEU A 103 9.78 7.37 -0.60
CA LEU A 103 9.23 8.44 -1.42
C LEU A 103 9.27 8.13 -2.93
N GLU A 104 10.13 7.22 -3.38
CA GLU A 104 10.07 6.70 -4.75
C GLU A 104 8.79 5.89 -5.00
N ASP A 105 8.33 5.10 -4.02
CA ASP A 105 7.05 4.38 -4.12
C ASP A 105 5.86 5.36 -4.04
N VAL A 106 5.93 6.39 -3.21
CA VAL A 106 4.91 7.45 -3.14
C VAL A 106 4.77 8.15 -4.49
N ALA A 107 5.88 8.56 -5.12
CA ALA A 107 5.87 9.21 -6.42
C ALA A 107 5.27 8.29 -7.52
N LEU A 108 5.67 7.03 -7.53
CA LEU A 108 5.12 6.05 -8.48
C LEU A 108 3.62 5.81 -8.25
N LEU A 109 3.15 5.72 -7.01
CA LEU A 109 1.73 5.59 -6.70
C LEU A 109 0.93 6.83 -7.11
N PHE A 110 1.54 8.03 -7.01
CA PHE A 110 0.92 9.26 -7.49
C PHE A 110 0.65 9.19 -9.00
N ASP A 111 1.65 8.83 -9.78
CA ASP A 111 1.52 8.71 -11.24
C ASP A 111 0.53 7.59 -11.64
N LEU A 112 0.58 6.46 -10.95
CA LEU A 112 -0.36 5.35 -11.16
C LEU A 112 -1.81 5.76 -10.86
N ALA A 113 -2.05 6.45 -9.74
CA ALA A 113 -3.40 6.92 -9.39
C ALA A 113 -3.95 7.85 -10.48
N ARG A 114 -3.14 8.81 -10.95
CA ARG A 114 -3.51 9.72 -12.03
C ARG A 114 -3.78 8.97 -13.34
N SER A 115 -2.93 8.03 -13.73
CA SER A 115 -3.12 7.22 -14.94
C SER A 115 -4.37 6.33 -14.87
N GLN A 116 -4.81 5.98 -13.66
CA GLN A 116 -6.04 5.22 -13.39
C GLN A 116 -7.29 6.11 -13.25
N GLY A 117 -7.18 7.42 -13.51
CA GLY A 117 -8.30 8.35 -13.51
C GLY A 117 -8.69 8.86 -12.11
N TYR A 118 -7.82 8.79 -11.13
CA TYR A 118 -8.08 9.38 -9.81
C TYR A 118 -7.71 10.87 -9.81
N GLU A 119 -8.72 11.75 -9.79
CA GLU A 119 -8.57 13.21 -10.02
C GLU A 119 -8.60 14.06 -8.74
N ASP A 120 -8.78 13.47 -7.55
CA ASP A 120 -8.86 14.21 -6.29
C ASP A 120 -7.58 15.04 -6.05
N GLN A 121 -7.77 16.31 -5.69
CA GLN A 121 -6.67 17.25 -5.43
C GLN A 121 -5.87 16.88 -4.16
N ASP A 122 -6.45 16.12 -3.25
CA ASP A 122 -5.83 15.64 -2.02
C ASP A 122 -4.88 14.43 -2.21
N LEU A 123 -4.65 13.99 -3.45
CA LEU A 123 -3.88 12.77 -3.73
C LEU A 123 -2.51 12.76 -3.05
N ALA A 124 -1.71 13.82 -3.20
CA ALA A 124 -0.39 13.92 -2.59
C ALA A 124 -0.45 13.74 -1.07
N ARG A 125 -1.35 14.46 -0.41
CA ARG A 125 -1.55 14.37 1.04
C ARG A 125 -1.97 12.96 1.47
N ARG A 126 -2.88 12.32 0.74
CA ARG A 126 -3.35 10.95 1.04
C ARG A 126 -2.24 9.93 0.88
N LEU A 127 -1.37 10.05 -0.11
CA LEU A 127 -0.25 9.14 -0.31
C LEU A 127 0.84 9.32 0.76
N LEU A 128 1.17 10.55 1.15
CA LEU A 128 2.08 10.81 2.26
C LEU A 128 1.49 10.31 3.60
N GLN A 129 0.18 10.46 3.80
CA GLN A 129 -0.50 9.88 4.95
C GLN A 129 -0.44 8.34 4.93
N ALA A 130 -0.56 7.72 3.76
CA ALA A 130 -0.40 6.26 3.61
C ALA A 130 1.04 5.81 3.92
N ALA A 131 2.05 6.63 3.56
CA ALA A 131 3.46 6.35 3.84
C ALA A 131 3.86 6.57 5.32
N THR A 132 3.03 7.26 6.11
CA THR A 132 3.28 7.59 7.52
C THR A 132 2.26 6.91 8.42
N LEU A 133 1.14 7.55 8.69
CA LEU A 133 0.07 7.03 9.55
C LEU A 133 -0.53 5.71 9.01
N GLY A 134 -0.64 5.57 7.68
CA GLY A 134 -1.11 4.33 7.04
C GLY A 134 -0.18 3.14 7.32
N GLY A 135 1.14 3.36 7.20
CA GLY A 135 2.15 2.36 7.57
C GLY A 135 2.08 1.98 9.05
N ALA A 136 2.03 2.98 9.93
CA ALA A 136 1.89 2.77 11.37
C ALA A 136 0.60 2.00 11.71
N THR A 137 -0.51 2.32 11.05
CA THR A 137 -1.79 1.62 11.23
C THR A 137 -1.69 0.16 10.78
N ALA A 138 -1.10 -0.09 9.62
CA ALA A 138 -0.93 -1.45 9.10
C ALA A 138 -0.07 -2.34 10.02
N MET A 139 0.87 -1.73 10.74
CA MET A 139 1.75 -2.42 11.70
C MET A 139 1.18 -2.46 13.14
N GLY A 140 -0.01 -1.90 13.39
CA GLY A 140 -0.57 -1.81 14.73
C GLY A 140 0.09 -0.77 15.65
N LEU A 141 0.86 0.16 15.09
CA LEU A 141 1.67 1.16 15.82
C LEU A 141 1.08 2.57 15.80
N ALA A 142 -0.13 2.77 15.29
CA ALA A 142 -0.76 4.09 15.19
C ALA A 142 -1.43 4.56 16.49
N THR A 143 -1.54 3.71 17.50
CA THR A 143 -2.23 3.97 18.76
C THR A 143 -1.37 3.59 19.98
N GLY A 144 -1.78 4.01 21.17
CA GLY A 144 -1.06 3.73 22.40
C GLY A 144 0.02 4.76 22.76
N PRO A 145 0.83 4.48 23.79
CA PRO A 145 1.84 5.42 24.30
C PRO A 145 3.01 5.64 23.34
N ASP A 146 3.40 4.61 22.57
CA ASP A 146 4.53 4.64 21.64
C ASP A 146 4.06 4.73 20.18
N ARG A 147 2.95 5.44 19.94
CA ARG A 147 2.35 5.56 18.61
C ARG A 147 3.23 6.32 17.64
N LEU A 148 3.23 5.86 16.40
CA LEU A 148 3.99 6.36 15.27
C LEU A 148 3.10 6.94 14.15
N GLY A 149 3.74 7.51 13.15
CA GLY A 149 3.13 7.91 11.89
C GLY A 149 2.47 9.28 11.87
N GLN A 150 2.56 10.04 12.98
CA GLN A 150 2.01 11.38 13.07
C GLN A 150 2.79 12.27 14.06
N LEU A 151 2.93 13.54 13.75
CA LEU A 151 3.50 14.55 14.63
C LEU A 151 2.41 15.08 15.55
N GLN A 152 2.28 14.48 16.72
CA GLN A 152 1.27 14.82 17.72
C GLN A 152 1.85 14.70 19.13
N SER A 153 1.40 15.54 20.05
CA SER A 153 1.80 15.44 21.45
C SER A 153 1.56 14.04 22.01
N GLY A 154 2.59 13.46 22.62
CA GLY A 154 2.59 12.11 23.15
C GLY A 154 2.79 10.99 22.12
N ALA A 155 3.09 11.31 20.88
CA ALA A 155 3.62 10.35 19.91
C ALA A 155 5.15 10.28 20.00
N VAL A 156 5.73 9.19 19.49
CA VAL A 156 7.18 9.09 19.30
C VAL A 156 7.63 10.15 18.29
N ALA A 157 8.74 10.82 18.59
CA ALA A 157 9.27 11.91 17.75
C ALA A 157 10.17 11.39 16.62
N ASP A 158 9.74 10.34 15.92
CA ASP A 158 10.43 9.84 14.73
C ASP A 158 10.04 10.72 13.53
N MET A 159 11.03 11.42 12.99
CA MET A 159 10.84 12.42 11.93
C MET A 159 11.91 12.29 10.87
N CYS A 160 11.56 12.56 9.62
CA CYS A 160 12.50 12.83 8.57
C CYS A 160 12.33 14.25 8.06
N VAL A 161 13.39 14.85 7.56
CA VAL A 161 13.39 16.17 6.92
C VAL A 161 13.65 15.97 5.45
N VAL A 162 12.81 16.57 4.61
CA VAL A 162 12.93 16.48 3.15
C VAL A 162 13.37 17.83 2.61
N ASP A 163 14.48 17.87 1.88
CA ASP A 163 15.03 19.09 1.30
C ASP A 163 14.29 19.47 0.00
N VAL A 164 13.23 20.23 0.17
CA VAL A 164 12.41 20.76 -0.94
C VAL A 164 12.10 22.25 -0.72
N PRO A 165 11.88 23.03 -1.79
CA PRO A 165 11.41 24.40 -1.65
C PRO A 165 10.09 24.48 -0.90
N VAL A 166 10.03 25.35 0.10
CA VAL A 166 8.80 25.62 0.87
C VAL A 166 8.09 26.82 0.23
N THR A 167 6.87 26.58 -0.25
CA THR A 167 5.98 27.59 -0.82
C THR A 167 4.70 27.67 0.00
N SER A 168 3.57 27.26 -0.54
CA SER A 168 2.36 27.00 0.24
C SER A 168 2.38 25.55 0.80
N ILE A 169 1.59 25.29 1.83
CA ILE A 169 1.46 23.94 2.40
C ILE A 169 1.05 22.91 1.33
N VAL A 170 0.10 23.26 0.47
CA VAL A 170 -0.41 22.36 -0.56
C VAL A 170 0.67 22.04 -1.60
N GLU A 171 1.36 23.06 -2.11
CA GLU A 171 2.44 22.89 -3.09
C GLU A 171 3.65 22.15 -2.50
N THR A 172 3.99 22.41 -1.24
CA THR A 172 5.07 21.70 -0.56
C THR A 172 4.74 20.23 -0.41
N ILE A 173 3.51 19.88 0.01
CA ILE A 173 3.04 18.48 0.10
C ILE A 173 3.08 17.80 -1.27
N ASP A 174 2.63 18.47 -2.33
CA ASP A 174 2.69 17.95 -3.70
C ASP A 174 4.14 17.73 -4.14
N THR A 175 5.02 18.68 -3.86
CA THR A 175 6.45 18.59 -4.17
C THR A 175 7.12 17.43 -3.44
N VAL A 176 6.84 17.24 -2.14
CA VAL A 176 7.37 16.10 -1.37
C VAL A 176 6.89 14.77 -1.95
N ALA A 177 5.60 14.65 -2.24
CA ALA A 177 5.03 13.40 -2.76
C ALA A 177 5.60 13.01 -4.14
N ARG A 178 5.90 13.98 -5.00
CA ARG A 178 6.32 13.72 -6.39
C ARG A 178 7.83 13.80 -6.61
N HIS A 179 8.53 14.58 -5.80
CA HIS A 179 9.94 14.94 -6.04
C HIS A 179 10.81 14.85 -4.79
N GLY A 180 10.29 14.31 -3.68
CA GLY A 180 11.03 14.19 -2.41
C GLY A 180 12.02 13.02 -2.36
N ALA A 181 11.93 12.08 -3.29
CA ALA A 181 12.86 10.95 -3.36
C ALA A 181 14.32 11.40 -3.49
N GLY A 182 15.21 10.74 -2.73
CA GLY A 182 16.64 11.11 -2.68
C GLY A 182 16.95 12.43 -1.97
N ARG A 183 15.98 13.02 -1.26
CA ARG A 183 16.11 14.32 -0.57
C ARG A 183 15.87 14.26 0.94
N VAL A 184 15.87 13.07 1.53
CA VAL A 184 15.73 12.84 2.97
C VAL A 184 17.08 12.96 3.66
#